data_6b3c352af92650685932e1a8118089ed
#
_entry.id   6b3c352af92650685932e1a8118089ed
#
_cell.length_a   1.000
_cell.length_b   1.000
_cell.length_c   1.000
_cell.angle_alpha   90.00
_cell.angle_beta   90.00
_cell.angle_gamma   90.00
#
_symmetry.space_group_name_H-M   'P 1'
#
loop_
_entity.id
_entity.type
_entity.pdbx_description
1 polymer ?
#
loop_
_entity_poly.entity_id
_entity_poly.type
_entity_poly.pdbx_seq_one_letter_code
_entity_poly.pdbx_strand_id
1 'polypeptide(L)'
;MKKISKIMAIILMFTAVLTACGKKDDAPASNAKNETKTEEAAKAFEGKTLNVVATSDKYVGLFDKFTEQTGAKVEFLSMSSGEVISRTKAEGKPMADLWFGGGLDAFLAADADGLLEHYVSDNSKDVDPAYKDENGAWIAKGLTVAGFLVNNKILEEKGLEVPKTWDDLAKPEYKGLVIMSNPAVSGTNYAVVKGLLDAKGEEAGWEYLKALNENIEFYSKRGKDPQEKTVQGEFAIGIIPVDNGAFEVAKDNGLTVVYPDMIPWVPEGVAIFKDSENVDVAKAFVDFMLTPEAQAIIAEVDGKDSAQIVVPGVEGLSLGLPKDKLIKEDLTTFGSMREEVLNKFKEIAQDKAEQ
;
A
#
# COMPACT_ATOMS: atom_id res chain seq x y z
N MET A 1 60.09 10.95 9.90
CA MET A 1 60.84 12.01 9.21
C MET A 1 59.87 12.87 8.44
N LYS A 2 59.63 14.07 8.97
CA LYS A 2 59.71 15.41 8.33
C LYS A 2 58.86 15.52 7.02
N LYS A 3 57.96 16.46 6.82
CA LYS A 3 57.94 17.89 7.17
C LYS A 3 56.52 18.48 7.17
N ILE A 4 56.35 19.35 8.12
CA ILE A 4 55.35 20.39 8.26
C ILE A 4 55.55 21.47 7.18
N SER A 5 54.48 22.07 6.63
CA SER A 5 54.53 23.45 6.19
C SER A 5 53.16 24.13 6.40
N LYS A 6 53.23 25.18 7.21
CA LYS A 6 52.21 26.23 7.45
C LYS A 6 52.34 27.29 6.37
N ILE A 7 51.27 28.05 6.13
CA ILE A 7 51.20 29.50 5.74
C ILE A 7 49.70 29.78 5.58
N MET A 8 49.00 30.50 6.43
CA MET A 8 48.97 31.89 6.86
C MET A 8 48.03 32.79 6.03
N ALA A 9 47.15 33.35 6.76
CA ALA A 9 46.03 34.24 6.44
C ALA A 9 46.36 35.49 5.59
N ILE A 10 45.36 35.97 4.84
CA ILE A 10 45.18 37.42 4.56
C ILE A 10 43.70 37.77 4.64
N ILE A 11 43.43 38.71 5.60
CA ILE A 11 42.22 39.50 5.76
C ILE A 11 42.28 40.65 4.76
N LEU A 12 41.21 40.93 4.04
CA LEU A 12 40.99 42.25 3.46
C LEU A 12 39.52 42.64 3.58
N MET A 13 39.26 43.56 4.56
CA MET A 13 38.09 44.42 4.64
C MET A 13 38.05 45.37 3.43
N PHE A 14 36.90 45.54 2.81
CA PHE A 14 36.57 46.77 2.09
C PHE A 14 35.10 47.12 2.35
N THR A 15 34.96 48.23 3.07
CA THR A 15 33.75 49.03 3.28
C THR A 15 33.66 50.11 2.22
N ALA A 16 32.49 50.35 1.62
CA ALA A 16 31.96 51.63 1.19
C ALA A 16 30.58 51.36 0.50
N VAL A 17 29.50 51.74 1.01
CA VAL A 17 28.77 52.99 1.24
C VAL A 17 28.19 53.66 -0.03
N LEU A 18 26.81 53.63 -0.06
CA LEU A 18 25.83 54.62 -0.55
C LEU A 18 25.80 54.90 -2.07
N THR A 19 24.73 54.98 -2.73
CA THR A 19 23.39 55.58 -2.65
C THR A 19 22.71 55.50 -4.01
N ALA A 20 21.47 55.37 -4.03
CA ALA A 20 20.39 56.16 -4.59
C ALA A 20 19.44 55.52 -5.62
N CYS A 21 18.22 55.51 -5.19
CA CYS A 21 16.95 55.81 -5.89
C CYS A 21 16.76 55.39 -7.34
N GLY A 22 15.72 54.58 -7.56
CA GLY A 22 14.88 54.84 -8.71
C GLY A 22 14.14 53.66 -9.32
N LYS A 23 12.85 53.64 -9.05
CA LYS A 23 11.72 53.09 -9.81
C LYS A 23 11.27 51.65 -9.51
N LYS A 24 10.02 51.63 -9.06
CA LYS A 24 9.09 50.51 -9.06
C LYS A 24 8.98 49.86 -10.43
N ASP A 25 9.06 48.54 -10.45
CA ASP A 25 8.19 47.73 -11.31
C ASP A 25 7.91 46.43 -10.56
N ASP A 26 6.64 46.05 -10.57
CA ASP A 26 6.04 44.94 -9.86
C ASP A 26 6.56 43.60 -10.39
N ALA A 27 7.04 42.75 -9.48
CA ALA A 27 7.12 41.31 -9.69
C ALA A 27 6.60 40.58 -8.44
N PRO A 28 5.85 39.49 -8.56
CA PRO A 28 5.01 38.99 -7.47
C PRO A 28 5.83 38.30 -6.39
N ALA A 29 5.59 38.71 -5.17
CA ALA A 29 6.03 38.03 -3.96
C ALA A 29 5.23 36.73 -3.80
N SER A 30 5.81 35.57 -4.11
CA SER A 30 5.17 34.29 -3.88
C SER A 30 6.05 33.19 -3.26
N ASN A 31 7.35 33.42 -2.99
CA ASN A 31 8.20 32.35 -2.44
C ASN A 31 8.58 32.48 -0.96
N ALA A 32 8.47 33.66 -0.33
CA ALA A 32 8.90 33.81 1.06
C ALA A 32 7.88 33.29 2.10
N LYS A 33 6.60 33.14 1.71
CA LYS A 33 5.57 32.63 2.65
C LYS A 33 5.49 31.12 2.71
N ASN A 34 5.95 30.40 1.67
CA ASN A 34 5.94 28.94 1.69
C ASN A 34 7.14 28.37 2.47
N GLU A 35 8.31 28.98 2.38
CA GLU A 35 9.49 28.52 3.14
C GLU A 35 9.30 28.71 4.66
N THR A 36 8.70 29.80 5.07
CA THR A 36 8.44 30.06 6.50
C THR A 36 7.37 29.12 7.08
N LYS A 37 6.36 28.72 6.27
CA LYS A 37 5.36 27.76 6.72
C LYS A 37 5.93 26.33 6.81
N THR A 38 6.87 25.98 5.95
CA THR A 38 7.53 24.67 5.96
C THR A 38 8.49 24.55 7.15
N GLU A 39 9.22 25.61 7.51
CA GLU A 39 10.11 25.63 8.69
C GLU A 39 9.35 25.64 10.03
N GLU A 40 8.20 26.32 10.12
CA GLU A 40 7.35 26.26 11.31
C GLU A 40 6.66 24.89 11.48
N ALA A 41 6.26 24.24 10.39
CA ALA A 41 5.72 22.87 10.42
C ALA A 41 6.80 21.84 10.81
N ALA A 42 8.05 22.04 10.38
CA ALA A 42 9.19 21.17 10.66
C ALA A 42 9.55 21.05 12.16
N LYS A 43 8.96 21.86 13.04
CA LYS A 43 9.19 21.82 14.49
C LYS A 43 7.92 21.56 15.30
N ALA A 44 6.78 21.45 14.65
CA ALA A 44 5.49 21.34 15.32
C ALA A 44 5.35 20.10 16.21
N PHE A 45 6.06 19.01 15.86
CA PHE A 45 5.98 17.72 16.55
C PHE A 45 7.33 17.20 17.03
N GLU A 46 8.31 18.09 17.24
CA GLU A 46 9.61 17.70 17.80
C GLU A 46 9.45 17.05 19.18
N GLY A 47 10.04 15.85 19.34
CA GLY A 47 9.94 15.05 20.57
C GLY A 47 8.68 14.18 20.66
N LYS A 48 7.73 14.27 19.72
CA LYS A 48 6.60 13.35 19.62
C LYS A 48 6.96 12.12 18.81
N THR A 49 6.25 11.03 19.06
CA THR A 49 6.36 9.77 18.29
C THR A 49 5.01 9.45 17.70
N LEU A 50 5.00 9.06 16.41
CA LEU A 50 3.87 8.46 15.72
C LEU A 50 4.10 6.95 15.67
N ASN A 51 3.27 6.18 16.35
CA ASN A 51 3.29 4.73 16.26
C ASN A 51 2.40 4.27 15.09
N VAL A 52 2.97 3.53 14.15
CA VAL A 52 2.30 3.10 12.93
C VAL A 52 2.26 1.57 12.88
N VAL A 53 1.10 1.00 12.61
CA VAL A 53 1.03 -0.36 12.09
C VAL A 53 0.89 -0.29 10.58
N ALA A 54 1.86 -0.87 9.87
CA ALA A 54 1.92 -0.84 8.40
C ALA A 54 1.92 -2.26 7.82
N THR A 55 1.30 -2.44 6.65
CA THR A 55 1.26 -3.75 6.00
C THR A 55 2.59 -4.16 5.37
N SER A 56 3.52 -3.22 5.20
CA SER A 56 4.85 -3.46 4.63
C SER A 56 5.87 -2.47 5.20
N ASP A 57 7.13 -2.88 5.23
CA ASP A 57 8.30 -2.07 5.61
C ASP A 57 8.89 -1.25 4.46
N LYS A 58 8.36 -1.40 3.24
CA LYS A 58 8.84 -0.67 2.04
C LYS A 58 8.61 0.85 2.08
N TYR A 59 7.79 1.35 3.01
CA TYR A 59 7.44 2.77 3.14
C TYR A 59 8.35 3.58 4.07
N VAL A 60 9.49 3.04 4.49
CA VAL A 60 10.44 3.73 5.39
C VAL A 60 10.80 5.13 4.86
N GLY A 61 11.05 5.28 3.54
CA GLY A 61 11.36 6.58 2.95
C GLY A 61 10.25 7.61 3.09
N LEU A 62 8.98 7.19 3.09
CA LEU A 62 7.83 8.07 3.36
C LEU A 62 7.82 8.53 4.82
N PHE A 63 8.07 7.61 5.75
CA PHE A 63 8.10 7.89 7.19
C PHE A 63 9.28 8.80 7.56
N ASP A 64 10.46 8.56 6.98
CA ASP A 64 11.64 9.42 7.16
C ASP A 64 11.37 10.83 6.65
N LYS A 65 10.68 10.97 5.51
CA LYS A 65 10.31 12.28 4.97
C LYS A 65 9.34 13.03 5.87
N PHE A 66 8.36 12.36 6.46
CA PHE A 66 7.48 12.95 7.46
C PHE A 66 8.26 13.42 8.70
N THR A 67 9.18 12.59 9.19
CA THR A 67 10.08 12.94 10.31
C THR A 67 10.92 14.18 9.99
N GLU A 68 11.51 14.25 8.79
CA GLU A 68 12.29 15.41 8.34
C GLU A 68 11.47 16.70 8.37
N GLN A 69 10.23 16.65 7.88
CA GLN A 69 9.37 17.83 7.78
C GLN A 69 8.75 18.26 9.09
N THR A 70 8.45 17.34 10.00
CA THR A 70 7.62 17.62 11.17
C THR A 70 8.37 17.53 12.51
N GLY A 71 9.53 16.87 12.52
CA GLY A 71 10.27 16.54 13.74
C GLY A 71 9.71 15.37 14.54
N ALA A 72 8.54 14.84 14.18
CA ALA A 72 7.98 13.65 14.82
C ALA A 72 8.76 12.39 14.42
N LYS A 73 9.16 11.56 15.40
CA LYS A 73 9.69 10.23 15.13
C LYS A 73 8.57 9.31 14.68
N VAL A 74 8.81 8.48 13.66
CA VAL A 74 7.88 7.40 13.29
C VAL A 74 8.46 6.08 13.73
N GLU A 75 7.69 5.33 14.51
CA GLU A 75 7.97 3.93 14.86
C GLU A 75 6.88 3.06 14.21
N PHE A 76 7.27 1.98 13.52
CA PHE A 76 6.29 1.15 12.87
C PHE A 76 6.52 -0.33 13.10
N LEU A 77 5.41 -1.08 13.07
CA LEU A 77 5.35 -2.53 13.13
C LEU A 77 4.67 -3.06 11.87
N SER A 78 5.31 -4.01 11.18
CA SER A 78 4.71 -4.64 10.00
C SER A 78 3.74 -5.74 10.41
N MET A 79 2.49 -5.66 9.88
CA MET A 79 1.42 -6.59 10.20
C MET A 79 0.39 -6.63 9.06
N SER A 80 -0.19 -7.80 8.78
CA SER A 80 -1.27 -7.92 7.79
C SER A 80 -2.58 -7.30 8.30
N SER A 81 -3.43 -6.80 7.39
CA SER A 81 -4.68 -6.11 7.77
C SER A 81 -5.64 -6.98 8.59
N GLY A 82 -5.73 -8.27 8.28
CA GLY A 82 -6.54 -9.21 9.07
C GLY A 82 -6.01 -9.44 10.49
N GLU A 83 -4.69 -9.40 10.67
CA GLU A 83 -4.06 -9.49 11.99
C GLU A 83 -4.28 -8.21 12.79
N VAL A 84 -4.13 -7.04 12.16
CA VAL A 84 -4.39 -5.74 12.80
C VAL A 84 -5.78 -5.69 13.42
N ILE A 85 -6.82 -5.98 12.64
CA ILE A 85 -8.20 -5.92 13.14
C ILE A 85 -8.45 -6.97 14.23
N SER A 86 -7.93 -8.19 14.07
CA SER A 86 -8.11 -9.26 15.04
C SER A 86 -7.47 -8.92 16.38
N ARG A 87 -6.27 -8.36 16.38
CA ARG A 87 -5.56 -7.97 17.60
C ARG A 87 -6.19 -6.74 18.24
N THR A 88 -6.55 -5.71 17.48
CA THR A 88 -7.21 -4.52 18.03
C THR A 88 -8.51 -4.90 18.75
N LYS A 89 -9.31 -5.80 18.16
CA LYS A 89 -10.54 -6.32 18.81
C LYS A 89 -10.22 -7.11 20.09
N ALA A 90 -9.22 -7.97 20.05
CA ALA A 90 -8.86 -8.81 21.18
C ALA A 90 -8.28 -8.02 22.36
N GLU A 91 -7.49 -6.99 22.08
CA GLU A 91 -6.85 -6.16 23.11
C GLU A 91 -7.79 -5.07 23.66
N GLY A 92 -8.85 -4.71 22.91
CA GLY A 92 -9.83 -3.68 23.30
C GLY A 92 -9.24 -2.28 23.46
N LYS A 93 -8.09 -2.02 22.85
CA LYS A 93 -7.39 -0.73 22.84
C LYS A 93 -6.62 -0.57 21.53
N PRO A 94 -6.32 0.68 21.11
CA PRO A 94 -5.48 0.90 19.92
C PRO A 94 -4.07 0.33 20.16
N MET A 95 -3.56 -0.37 19.15
CA MET A 95 -2.21 -0.93 19.18
C MET A 95 -1.16 0.03 18.62
N ALA A 96 -1.60 1.08 17.94
CA ALA A 96 -0.80 2.13 17.32
C ALA A 96 -1.64 3.42 17.24
N ASP A 97 -1.04 4.50 16.75
CA ASP A 97 -1.74 5.77 16.49
C ASP A 97 -2.38 5.74 15.09
N LEU A 98 -1.69 5.15 14.13
CA LEU A 98 -2.07 5.12 12.73
C LEU A 98 -1.99 3.70 12.16
N TRP A 99 -2.98 3.34 11.35
CA TRP A 99 -2.96 2.16 10.51
C TRP A 99 -2.70 2.55 9.06
N PHE A 100 -1.61 2.05 8.46
CA PHE A 100 -1.13 2.41 7.14
C PHE A 100 -1.10 1.22 6.18
N GLY A 101 -1.97 1.22 5.19
CA GLY A 101 -2.07 0.18 4.15
C GLY A 101 -2.87 -1.04 4.59
N GLY A 102 -3.22 -1.83 3.60
CA GLY A 102 -4.07 -3.01 3.73
C GLY A 102 -5.42 -2.85 3.03
N GLY A 103 -6.08 -3.99 2.79
CA GLY A 103 -7.33 -4.01 2.05
C GLY A 103 -8.48 -3.30 2.77
N LEU A 104 -9.30 -2.64 1.99
CA LEU A 104 -10.44 -1.83 2.45
C LEU A 104 -11.41 -2.61 3.36
N ASP A 105 -11.56 -3.91 3.14
CA ASP A 105 -12.44 -4.79 3.92
C ASP A 105 -12.21 -4.70 5.44
N ALA A 106 -10.95 -4.63 5.83
CA ALA A 106 -10.57 -4.55 7.24
C ALA A 106 -10.87 -3.16 7.84
N PHE A 107 -10.69 -2.08 7.06
CA PHE A 107 -11.01 -0.71 7.51
C PHE A 107 -12.52 -0.54 7.69
N LEU A 108 -13.32 -1.02 6.75
CA LEU A 108 -14.79 -0.98 6.85
C LEU A 108 -15.29 -1.77 8.06
N ALA A 109 -14.70 -2.94 8.34
CA ALA A 109 -15.02 -3.71 9.53
C ALA A 109 -14.58 -3.01 10.82
N ALA A 110 -13.41 -2.36 10.83
CA ALA A 110 -12.92 -1.62 12.00
C ALA A 110 -13.78 -0.38 12.28
N ASP A 111 -14.23 0.33 11.24
CA ASP A 111 -15.13 1.46 11.40
C ASP A 111 -16.50 1.03 11.94
N ALA A 112 -17.08 -0.03 11.40
CA ALA A 112 -18.34 -0.60 11.90
C ALA A 112 -18.26 -1.02 13.38
N ASP A 113 -17.09 -1.43 13.85
CA ASP A 113 -16.83 -1.76 15.26
C ASP A 113 -16.48 -0.52 16.11
N GLY A 114 -16.44 0.69 15.52
CA GLY A 114 -16.14 1.93 16.22
C GLY A 114 -14.70 2.05 16.70
N LEU A 115 -13.74 1.44 16.00
CA LEU A 115 -12.31 1.40 16.34
C LEU A 115 -11.51 2.55 15.73
N LEU A 116 -12.10 3.33 14.81
CA LEU A 116 -11.42 4.37 14.07
C LEU A 116 -11.85 5.78 14.52
N GLU A 117 -10.91 6.71 14.50
CA GLU A 117 -11.13 8.14 14.64
C GLU A 117 -11.47 8.73 13.26
N HIS A 118 -12.50 9.53 13.17
CA HIS A 118 -12.91 10.15 11.92
C HIS A 118 -12.17 11.47 11.70
N TYR A 119 -11.48 11.59 10.56
CA TYR A 119 -10.76 12.79 10.18
C TYR A 119 -10.81 13.03 8.66
N VAL A 120 -11.42 14.13 8.25
CA VAL A 120 -11.44 14.57 6.85
C VAL A 120 -10.32 15.57 6.62
N SER A 121 -9.28 15.17 5.88
CA SER A 121 -8.18 16.04 5.50
C SER A 121 -8.60 17.08 4.46
N ASP A 122 -8.17 18.33 4.61
CA ASP A 122 -8.34 19.36 3.59
C ASP A 122 -7.65 19.01 2.25
N ASN A 123 -6.60 18.18 2.29
CA ASN A 123 -5.88 17.72 1.11
C ASN A 123 -6.62 16.60 0.36
N SER A 124 -7.71 16.08 0.91
CA SER A 124 -8.51 15.01 0.29
C SER A 124 -9.50 15.48 -0.77
N LYS A 125 -9.57 16.78 -1.06
CA LYS A 125 -10.62 17.38 -1.92
C LYS A 125 -10.65 16.79 -3.33
N ASP A 126 -9.47 16.56 -3.91
CA ASP A 126 -9.31 16.05 -5.28
C ASP A 126 -9.19 14.52 -5.34
N VAL A 127 -9.26 13.83 -4.21
CA VAL A 127 -9.31 12.36 -4.14
C VAL A 127 -10.71 11.90 -4.53
N ASP A 128 -10.78 10.93 -5.47
CA ASP A 128 -12.05 10.34 -5.89
C ASP A 128 -12.84 9.80 -4.69
N PRO A 129 -14.17 10.06 -4.63
CA PRO A 129 -15.02 9.54 -3.55
C PRO A 129 -14.94 8.03 -3.35
N ALA A 130 -14.62 7.25 -4.38
CA ALA A 130 -14.44 5.80 -4.26
C ALA A 130 -13.21 5.40 -3.42
N TYR A 131 -12.30 6.35 -3.14
CA TYR A 131 -11.02 6.08 -2.46
C TYR A 131 -10.95 6.72 -1.07
N LYS A 132 -12.07 7.15 -0.52
CA LYS A 132 -12.17 7.71 0.83
C LYS A 132 -13.56 7.49 1.44
N ASP A 133 -13.61 7.47 2.75
CA ASP A 133 -14.86 7.57 3.49
C ASP A 133 -15.32 9.03 3.57
N GLU A 134 -16.60 9.29 3.37
CA GLU A 134 -17.19 10.63 3.42
C GLU A 134 -17.01 11.31 4.78
N ASN A 135 -17.08 10.52 5.86
CA ASN A 135 -16.95 10.99 7.23
C ASN A 135 -15.51 10.93 7.73
N GLY A 136 -14.56 10.41 6.93
CA GLY A 136 -13.14 10.40 7.25
C GLY A 136 -12.70 9.22 8.12
N ALA A 137 -13.44 8.13 8.17
CA ALA A 137 -13.02 6.92 8.88
C ALA A 137 -11.75 6.32 8.27
N TRP A 138 -11.60 6.42 6.96
CA TRP A 138 -10.43 5.98 6.22
C TRP A 138 -10.23 6.81 4.93
N ILE A 139 -9.00 6.82 4.44
CA ILE A 139 -8.65 7.32 3.11
C ILE A 139 -7.60 6.41 2.49
N ALA A 140 -7.67 6.16 1.19
CA ALA A 140 -6.68 5.35 0.53
C ALA A 140 -5.35 6.12 0.34
N LYS A 141 -4.21 5.45 0.55
CA LYS A 141 -2.90 5.94 0.13
C LYS A 141 -2.64 5.71 -1.35
N GLY A 142 -3.27 4.66 -1.89
CA GLY A 142 -3.17 4.13 -3.23
C GLY A 142 -4.08 2.93 -3.39
N LEU A 143 -3.94 2.22 -4.50
CA LEU A 143 -4.66 1.00 -4.79
C LEU A 143 -3.70 -0.17 -4.92
N THR A 144 -4.10 -1.33 -4.43
CA THR A 144 -3.42 -2.60 -4.71
C THR A 144 -4.17 -3.33 -5.81
N VAL A 145 -3.45 -3.85 -6.78
CA VAL A 145 -3.95 -4.76 -7.81
C VAL A 145 -3.36 -6.16 -7.61
N ALA A 146 -4.11 -7.20 -7.91
CA ALA A 146 -3.65 -8.57 -7.81
C ALA A 146 -3.25 -9.14 -9.17
N GLY A 147 -2.20 -9.97 -9.15
CA GLY A 147 -1.72 -10.68 -10.33
C GLY A 147 -0.95 -11.94 -9.96
N PHE A 148 -0.23 -12.49 -10.92
CA PHE A 148 0.54 -13.71 -10.72
C PHE A 148 2.04 -13.42 -10.78
N LEU A 149 2.81 -13.99 -9.85
CA LEU A 149 4.25 -14.15 -9.98
C LEU A 149 4.52 -15.58 -10.44
N VAL A 150 5.25 -15.73 -11.54
CA VAL A 150 5.44 -17.03 -12.20
C VAL A 150 6.92 -17.41 -12.23
N ASN A 151 7.23 -18.58 -11.71
CA ASN A 151 8.54 -19.21 -11.83
C ASN A 151 8.62 -19.98 -13.15
N ASN A 152 9.17 -19.31 -14.18
CA ASN A 152 9.24 -19.84 -15.53
C ASN A 152 9.98 -21.18 -15.59
N LYS A 153 11.06 -21.30 -14.80
CA LYS A 153 11.90 -22.52 -14.79
C LYS A 153 11.08 -23.74 -14.37
N ILE A 154 10.26 -23.62 -13.31
CA ILE A 154 9.43 -24.74 -12.84
C ILE A 154 8.40 -25.13 -13.91
N LEU A 155 7.77 -24.14 -14.57
CA LEU A 155 6.79 -24.43 -15.62
C LEU A 155 7.45 -25.09 -16.84
N GLU A 156 8.60 -24.60 -17.28
CA GLU A 156 9.38 -25.18 -18.38
C GLU A 156 9.77 -26.64 -18.09
N GLU A 157 10.28 -26.93 -16.89
CA GLU A 157 10.64 -28.29 -16.46
C GLU A 157 9.45 -29.25 -16.46
N LYS A 158 8.24 -28.73 -16.25
CA LYS A 158 6.99 -29.51 -16.29
C LYS A 158 6.30 -29.51 -17.66
N GLY A 159 6.84 -28.75 -18.62
CA GLY A 159 6.23 -28.59 -19.96
C GLY A 159 4.89 -27.83 -19.94
N LEU A 160 4.73 -26.90 -18.97
CA LEU A 160 3.53 -26.11 -18.80
C LEU A 160 3.73 -24.68 -19.33
N GLU A 161 2.65 -24.08 -19.81
CA GLU A 161 2.66 -22.68 -20.25
C GLU A 161 2.50 -21.70 -19.07
N VAL A 162 2.89 -20.45 -19.28
CA VAL A 162 2.64 -19.36 -18.33
C VAL A 162 1.14 -19.04 -18.34
N PRO A 163 0.42 -19.14 -17.19
CA PRO A 163 -1.00 -18.81 -17.12
C PRO A 163 -1.25 -17.33 -17.38
N LYS A 164 -2.31 -17.01 -18.11
CA LYS A 164 -2.70 -15.65 -18.48
C LYS A 164 -4.09 -15.25 -17.97
N THR A 165 -4.86 -16.22 -17.56
CA THR A 165 -6.23 -16.05 -17.08
C THR A 165 -6.42 -16.74 -15.73
N TRP A 166 -7.44 -16.32 -15.00
CA TRP A 166 -7.83 -17.03 -13.78
C TRP A 166 -8.23 -18.46 -14.07
N ASP A 167 -8.92 -18.70 -15.19
CA ASP A 167 -9.37 -20.05 -15.56
C ASP A 167 -8.19 -20.98 -15.87
N ASP A 168 -7.04 -20.45 -16.28
CA ASP A 168 -5.82 -21.25 -16.42
C ASP A 168 -5.39 -21.86 -15.09
N LEU A 169 -5.45 -21.08 -13.98
CA LEU A 169 -5.04 -21.56 -12.66
C LEU A 169 -5.91 -22.70 -12.11
N ALA A 170 -7.14 -22.85 -12.61
CA ALA A 170 -8.05 -23.92 -12.22
C ALA A 170 -7.86 -25.22 -13.03
N LYS A 171 -6.99 -25.21 -14.07
CA LYS A 171 -6.70 -26.43 -14.85
C LYS A 171 -5.94 -27.47 -14.01
N PRO A 172 -6.26 -28.75 -14.13
CA PRO A 172 -5.67 -29.83 -13.32
C PRO A 172 -4.14 -29.92 -13.41
N GLU A 173 -3.55 -29.50 -14.53
CA GLU A 173 -2.09 -29.49 -14.75
C GLU A 173 -1.31 -28.59 -13.79
N TYR A 174 -1.97 -27.57 -13.17
CA TYR A 174 -1.36 -26.68 -12.17
C TYR A 174 -1.55 -27.15 -10.73
N LYS A 175 -2.07 -28.38 -10.53
CA LYS A 175 -2.29 -28.94 -9.18
C LYS A 175 -1.00 -28.96 -8.36
N GLY A 176 -1.03 -28.38 -7.15
CA GLY A 176 0.11 -28.26 -6.24
C GLY A 176 1.15 -27.24 -6.67
N LEU A 177 0.87 -26.45 -7.72
CA LEU A 177 1.81 -25.44 -8.22
C LEU A 177 1.42 -24.00 -7.85
N VAL A 178 0.19 -23.80 -7.38
CA VAL A 178 -0.38 -22.48 -7.07
C VAL A 178 -0.40 -22.25 -5.58
N ILE A 179 0.02 -21.05 -5.17
CA ILE A 179 -0.12 -20.58 -3.79
C ILE A 179 -0.79 -19.21 -3.74
N MET A 180 -1.70 -19.03 -2.78
CA MET A 180 -2.24 -17.74 -2.37
C MET A 180 -2.33 -17.65 -0.85
N SER A 181 -2.46 -16.46 -0.33
CA SER A 181 -2.68 -16.26 1.10
C SER A 181 -4.13 -16.47 1.46
N ASN A 182 -4.37 -16.86 2.71
CA ASN A 182 -5.72 -16.92 3.25
C ASN A 182 -6.39 -15.53 3.16
N PRO A 183 -7.57 -15.39 2.53
CA PRO A 183 -8.26 -14.11 2.41
C PRO A 183 -8.67 -13.50 3.77
N ALA A 184 -8.74 -14.31 4.83
CA ALA A 184 -8.99 -13.79 6.17
C ALA A 184 -7.83 -12.95 6.73
N VAL A 185 -6.59 -13.18 6.26
CA VAL A 185 -5.40 -12.46 6.71
C VAL A 185 -4.87 -11.46 5.69
N SER A 186 -5.14 -11.64 4.40
CA SER A 186 -4.65 -10.79 3.31
C SER A 186 -5.78 -10.05 2.62
N GLY A 187 -5.82 -8.72 2.76
CA GLY A 187 -6.81 -7.88 2.09
C GLY A 187 -6.72 -7.98 0.56
N THR A 188 -5.51 -8.13 -0.02
CA THR A 188 -5.35 -8.39 -1.47
C THR A 188 -6.02 -9.70 -1.88
N ASN A 189 -5.82 -10.76 -1.10
CA ASN A 189 -6.44 -12.05 -1.43
C ASN A 189 -7.95 -12.09 -1.11
N TYR A 190 -8.42 -11.28 -0.17
CA TYR A 190 -9.85 -11.02 -0.03
C TYR A 190 -10.41 -10.31 -1.27
N ALA A 191 -9.71 -9.29 -1.78
CA ALA A 191 -10.08 -8.61 -3.02
C ALA A 191 -10.10 -9.58 -4.23
N VAL A 192 -9.17 -10.54 -4.28
CA VAL A 192 -9.21 -11.61 -5.31
C VAL A 192 -10.51 -12.41 -5.21
N VAL A 193 -10.85 -12.90 -4.04
CA VAL A 193 -12.08 -13.69 -3.84
C VAL A 193 -13.31 -12.87 -4.17
N LYS A 194 -13.46 -11.68 -3.55
CA LYS A 194 -14.63 -10.81 -3.74
C LYS A 194 -14.74 -10.31 -5.17
N GLY A 195 -13.62 -9.85 -5.77
CA GLY A 195 -13.61 -9.36 -7.14
C GLY A 195 -13.97 -10.45 -8.17
N LEU A 196 -13.53 -11.69 -7.97
CA LEU A 196 -13.92 -12.80 -8.84
C LEU A 196 -15.40 -13.18 -8.69
N LEU A 197 -15.97 -13.05 -7.47
CA LEU A 197 -17.41 -13.19 -7.26
C LEU A 197 -18.20 -12.11 -7.99
N ASP A 198 -17.75 -10.85 -7.92
CA ASP A 198 -18.38 -9.74 -8.61
C ASP A 198 -18.31 -9.88 -10.14
N ALA A 199 -17.13 -10.30 -10.66
CA ALA A 199 -16.91 -10.39 -12.09
C ALA A 199 -17.60 -11.62 -12.74
N LYS A 200 -17.59 -12.78 -12.08
CA LYS A 200 -18.16 -14.02 -12.60
C LYS A 200 -19.64 -14.21 -12.21
N GLY A 201 -20.12 -13.45 -11.24
CA GLY A 201 -21.38 -13.69 -10.53
C GLY A 201 -21.19 -14.72 -9.41
N GLU A 202 -22.04 -14.64 -8.40
CA GLU A 202 -21.85 -15.36 -7.13
C GLU A 202 -21.72 -16.90 -7.34
N GLU A 203 -22.66 -17.53 -8.05
CA GLU A 203 -22.67 -18.98 -8.26
C GLU A 203 -21.44 -19.44 -9.04
N ALA A 204 -21.17 -18.84 -10.20
CA ALA A 204 -20.04 -19.21 -11.05
C ALA A 204 -18.68 -18.85 -10.40
N GLY A 205 -18.62 -17.77 -9.63
CA GLY A 205 -17.44 -17.39 -8.86
C GLY A 205 -17.11 -18.42 -7.79
N TRP A 206 -18.10 -18.91 -7.05
CA TRP A 206 -17.86 -19.96 -6.05
C TRP A 206 -17.48 -21.31 -6.69
N GLU A 207 -18.08 -21.68 -7.82
CA GLU A 207 -17.65 -22.89 -8.55
C GLU A 207 -16.21 -22.77 -9.06
N TYR A 208 -15.83 -21.58 -9.55
CA TYR A 208 -14.43 -21.31 -9.91
C TYR A 208 -13.48 -21.42 -8.71
N LEU A 209 -13.83 -20.83 -7.56
CA LEU A 209 -12.99 -20.87 -6.35
C LEU A 209 -12.84 -22.30 -5.81
N LYS A 210 -13.86 -23.14 -5.93
CA LYS A 210 -13.75 -24.59 -5.65
C LYS A 210 -12.76 -25.27 -6.58
N ALA A 211 -12.84 -24.99 -7.89
CA ALA A 211 -11.91 -25.57 -8.86
C ALA A 211 -10.46 -25.09 -8.61
N LEU A 212 -10.24 -23.80 -8.32
CA LEU A 212 -8.93 -23.29 -7.95
C LEU A 212 -8.40 -23.95 -6.68
N ASN A 213 -9.25 -24.17 -5.67
CA ASN A 213 -8.88 -24.82 -4.42
C ASN A 213 -8.32 -26.24 -4.63
N GLU A 214 -8.75 -26.97 -5.66
CA GLU A 214 -8.18 -28.30 -5.99
C GLU A 214 -6.68 -28.21 -6.33
N ASN A 215 -6.22 -27.09 -6.87
CA ASN A 215 -4.84 -26.84 -7.27
C ASN A 215 -3.97 -26.21 -6.16
N ILE A 216 -4.56 -25.74 -5.07
CA ILE A 216 -3.88 -25.16 -3.92
C ILE A 216 -3.71 -26.23 -2.85
N GLU A 217 -2.49 -26.41 -2.34
CA GLU A 217 -2.21 -27.36 -1.26
C GLU A 217 -2.56 -26.78 0.12
N PHE A 218 -2.21 -25.51 0.36
CA PHE A 218 -2.57 -24.76 1.56
C PHE A 218 -2.60 -23.25 1.27
N TYR A 219 -3.28 -22.49 2.13
CA TYR A 219 -3.31 -21.04 2.09
C TYR A 219 -2.36 -20.47 3.12
N SER A 220 -1.45 -19.60 2.68
CA SER A 220 -0.44 -19.05 3.58
C SER A 220 -1.03 -18.07 4.60
N LYS A 221 -0.33 -17.93 5.73
CA LYS A 221 -0.76 -17.10 6.86
C LYS A 221 -0.32 -15.64 6.77
N ARG A 222 0.49 -15.28 5.76
CA ARG A 222 1.03 -13.93 5.57
C ARG A 222 0.83 -13.51 4.12
N GLY A 223 0.45 -12.24 3.91
CA GLY A 223 0.17 -11.69 2.58
C GLY A 223 1.34 -11.75 1.60
N LYS A 224 2.59 -11.76 2.09
CA LYS A 224 3.80 -11.82 1.27
C LYS A 224 4.34 -13.25 1.00
N ASP A 225 3.86 -14.26 1.72
CA ASP A 225 4.36 -15.63 1.55
C ASP A 225 4.24 -16.16 0.11
N PRO A 226 3.17 -15.90 -0.67
CA PRO A 226 3.08 -16.36 -2.06
C PRO A 226 4.25 -15.87 -2.92
N GLN A 227 4.66 -14.61 -2.75
CA GLN A 227 5.84 -14.07 -3.44
C GLN A 227 7.12 -14.75 -2.99
N GLU A 228 7.36 -14.80 -1.66
CA GLU A 228 8.57 -15.41 -1.08
C GLU A 228 8.73 -16.87 -1.51
N LYS A 229 7.65 -17.67 -1.41
CA LYS A 229 7.67 -19.09 -1.76
C LYS A 229 7.82 -19.38 -3.26
N THR A 230 7.29 -18.50 -4.12
CA THR A 230 7.51 -18.60 -5.58
C THR A 230 8.95 -18.26 -5.93
N VAL A 231 9.55 -17.25 -5.29
CA VAL A 231 10.99 -16.91 -5.45
C VAL A 231 11.89 -18.08 -5.01
N GLN A 232 11.57 -18.71 -3.89
CA GLN A 232 12.30 -19.85 -3.35
C GLN A 232 12.13 -21.13 -4.19
N GLY A 233 11.17 -21.13 -5.14
CA GLY A 233 10.90 -22.29 -5.99
C GLY A 233 10.07 -23.39 -5.31
N GLU A 234 9.43 -23.08 -4.19
CA GLU A 234 8.49 -24.01 -3.56
C GLU A 234 7.20 -24.15 -4.40
N PHE A 235 6.76 -23.06 -5.03
CA PHE A 235 5.60 -23.01 -5.92
C PHE A 235 5.98 -22.39 -7.26
N ALA A 236 5.27 -22.79 -8.31
CA ALA A 236 5.45 -22.24 -9.65
C ALA A 236 4.72 -20.91 -9.83
N ILE A 237 3.60 -20.70 -9.13
CA ILE A 237 2.71 -19.55 -9.33
C ILE A 237 2.24 -19.04 -7.98
N GLY A 238 2.57 -17.77 -7.69
CA GLY A 238 2.06 -17.04 -6.52
C GLY A 238 1.00 -16.04 -6.94
N ILE A 239 -0.15 -16.02 -6.27
CA ILE A 239 -1.12 -14.94 -6.39
C ILE A 239 -0.70 -13.84 -5.42
N ILE A 240 -0.29 -12.68 -5.96
CA ILE A 240 0.42 -11.61 -5.23
C ILE A 240 -0.19 -10.24 -5.46
N PRO A 241 0.03 -9.26 -4.55
CA PRO A 241 -0.09 -7.86 -4.90
C PRO A 241 0.98 -7.50 -5.94
N VAL A 242 0.60 -6.76 -6.98
CA VAL A 242 1.53 -6.32 -8.03
C VAL A 242 1.90 -4.87 -7.80
N ASP A 243 3.14 -4.64 -7.42
CA ASP A 243 3.78 -3.34 -7.22
C ASP A 243 5.18 -3.33 -7.85
N ASN A 244 5.92 -2.23 -7.70
CA ASN A 244 7.29 -2.14 -8.22
C ASN A 244 8.18 -3.25 -7.63
N GLY A 245 8.05 -3.54 -6.34
CA GLY A 245 8.83 -4.58 -5.68
C GLY A 245 8.60 -5.97 -6.31
N ALA A 246 7.38 -6.28 -6.75
CA ALA A 246 7.09 -7.53 -7.45
C ALA A 246 7.85 -7.62 -8.79
N PHE A 247 7.92 -6.51 -9.56
CA PHE A 247 8.68 -6.48 -10.81
C PHE A 247 10.19 -6.56 -10.60
N GLU A 248 10.73 -5.88 -9.58
CA GLU A 248 12.15 -5.97 -9.22
C GLU A 248 12.53 -7.40 -8.82
N VAL A 249 11.76 -8.01 -7.91
CA VAL A 249 11.96 -9.39 -7.49
C VAL A 249 11.87 -10.37 -8.67
N ALA A 250 10.90 -10.17 -9.57
CA ALA A 250 10.76 -11.01 -10.76
C ALA A 250 11.99 -10.91 -11.66
N LYS A 251 12.47 -9.69 -11.93
CA LYS A 251 13.66 -9.42 -12.73
C LYS A 251 14.91 -10.08 -12.13
N ASP A 252 15.12 -9.92 -10.84
CA ASP A 252 16.34 -10.38 -10.15
C ASP A 252 16.39 -11.92 -10.04
N ASN A 253 15.25 -12.59 -10.09
CA ASN A 253 15.13 -14.05 -9.95
C ASN A 253 14.72 -14.78 -11.24
N GLY A 254 14.62 -14.09 -12.38
CA GLY A 254 14.20 -14.71 -13.64
C GLY A 254 12.75 -15.18 -13.66
N LEU A 255 11.89 -14.52 -12.89
CA LEU A 255 10.46 -14.77 -12.82
C LEU A 255 9.69 -13.82 -13.74
N THR A 256 8.39 -14.03 -13.88
CA THR A 256 7.50 -13.16 -14.67
C THR A 256 6.32 -12.71 -13.83
N VAL A 257 6.02 -11.39 -13.86
CA VAL A 257 4.77 -10.85 -13.34
C VAL A 257 3.73 -10.88 -14.46
N VAL A 258 2.56 -11.38 -14.15
CA VAL A 258 1.43 -11.48 -15.10
C VAL A 258 0.24 -10.72 -14.55
N TYR A 259 -0.27 -9.77 -15.34
CA TYR A 259 -1.61 -9.23 -15.14
C TYR A 259 -2.62 -10.16 -15.82
N PRO A 260 -3.56 -10.77 -15.06
CA PRO A 260 -4.56 -11.68 -15.63
C PRO A 260 -5.59 -10.94 -16.51
N ASP A 261 -6.47 -11.71 -17.10
CA ASP A 261 -7.57 -11.21 -17.94
C ASP A 261 -8.59 -10.34 -17.20
N MET A 262 -8.79 -10.62 -15.92
CA MET A 262 -9.57 -9.83 -14.97
C MET A 262 -8.67 -9.49 -13.78
N ILE A 263 -8.50 -8.20 -13.47
CA ILE A 263 -7.58 -7.75 -12.42
C ILE A 263 -8.39 -7.32 -11.20
N PRO A 264 -8.38 -8.11 -10.10
CA PRO A 264 -8.91 -7.67 -8.82
C PRO A 264 -8.07 -6.54 -8.25
N TRP A 265 -8.72 -5.59 -7.60
CA TRP A 265 -8.06 -4.45 -6.99
C TRP A 265 -8.79 -4.02 -5.72
N VAL A 266 -8.11 -3.28 -4.87
CA VAL A 266 -8.70 -2.75 -3.64
C VAL A 266 -7.99 -1.46 -3.23
N PRO A 267 -8.73 -0.44 -2.72
CA PRO A 267 -8.10 0.68 -2.04
C PRO A 267 -7.29 0.20 -0.83
N GLU A 268 -6.08 0.70 -0.69
CA GLU A 268 -5.26 0.49 0.50
C GLU A 268 -5.50 1.61 1.50
N GLY A 269 -6.26 1.30 2.53
CA GLY A 269 -6.69 2.28 3.51
C GLY A 269 -5.58 2.83 4.39
N VAL A 270 -5.79 4.03 4.89
CA VAL A 270 -5.09 4.64 6.00
C VAL A 270 -6.13 5.17 6.96
N ALA A 271 -6.00 4.88 8.24
CA ALA A 271 -6.93 5.30 9.27
C ALA A 271 -6.20 5.63 10.58
N ILE A 272 -6.81 6.50 11.37
CA ILE A 272 -6.34 6.83 12.71
C ILE A 272 -7.11 5.93 13.68
N PHE A 273 -6.41 5.30 14.61
CA PHE A 273 -7.08 4.55 15.66
C PHE A 273 -7.79 5.49 16.64
N LYS A 274 -9.00 5.13 17.02
CA LYS A 274 -9.74 5.83 18.06
C LYS A 274 -8.99 5.72 19.40
N ASP A 275 -9.06 6.76 20.20
CA ASP A 275 -8.39 6.86 21.50
C ASP A 275 -6.84 6.75 21.42
N SER A 276 -6.25 7.06 20.25
CA SER A 276 -4.81 7.24 20.11
C SER A 276 -4.29 8.41 20.97
N GLU A 277 -3.12 8.25 21.58
CA GLU A 277 -2.48 9.32 22.38
C GLU A 277 -1.89 10.42 21.50
N ASN A 278 -1.60 10.14 20.22
CA ASN A 278 -0.95 11.05 19.26
C ASN A 278 -1.83 11.41 18.07
N VAL A 279 -3.13 11.58 18.28
CA VAL A 279 -4.13 11.89 17.23
C VAL A 279 -3.73 13.09 16.38
N ASP A 280 -3.15 14.13 16.96
CA ASP A 280 -2.71 15.33 16.25
C ASP A 280 -1.56 15.03 15.27
N VAL A 281 -0.60 14.17 15.66
CA VAL A 281 0.49 13.73 14.79
C VAL A 281 -0.04 12.81 13.69
N ALA A 282 -0.99 11.91 14.03
CA ALA A 282 -1.64 11.04 13.06
C ALA A 282 -2.43 11.83 12.00
N LYS A 283 -3.18 12.86 12.39
CA LYS A 283 -3.87 13.77 11.47
C LYS A 283 -2.89 14.49 10.55
N ALA A 284 -1.77 15.00 11.09
CA ALA A 284 -0.73 15.63 10.29
C ALA A 284 -0.08 14.66 9.30
N PHE A 285 0.05 13.38 9.66
CA PHE A 285 0.55 12.36 8.73
C PHE A 285 -0.44 12.10 7.59
N VAL A 286 -1.74 12.04 7.86
CA VAL A 286 -2.78 11.90 6.82
C VAL A 286 -2.72 13.10 5.86
N ASP A 287 -2.59 14.32 6.38
CA ASP A 287 -2.44 15.53 5.55
C ASP A 287 -1.18 15.47 4.68
N PHE A 288 -0.04 15.07 5.27
CA PHE A 288 1.23 14.91 4.56
C PHE A 288 1.14 13.84 3.47
N MET A 289 0.58 12.67 3.76
CA MET A 289 0.45 11.56 2.81
C MET A 289 -0.27 11.97 1.52
N LEU A 290 -1.21 12.90 1.61
CA LEU A 290 -1.99 13.40 0.47
C LEU A 290 -1.31 14.56 -0.27
N THR A 291 -0.09 14.94 0.10
CA THR A 291 0.68 15.92 -0.68
C THR A 291 1.26 15.28 -1.95
N PRO A 292 1.46 16.06 -3.02
CA PRO A 292 2.12 15.55 -4.23
C PRO A 292 3.50 14.94 -3.96
N GLU A 293 4.27 15.49 -3.02
CA GLU A 293 5.60 14.98 -2.63
C GLU A 293 5.49 13.59 -2.01
N ALA A 294 4.62 13.40 -1.04
CA ALA A 294 4.41 12.10 -0.39
C ALA A 294 3.84 11.05 -1.36
N GLN A 295 2.90 11.46 -2.21
CA GLN A 295 2.34 10.57 -3.24
C GLN A 295 3.38 10.19 -4.31
N ALA A 296 4.35 11.05 -4.62
CA ALA A 296 5.46 10.70 -5.51
C ALA A 296 6.34 9.59 -4.89
N ILE A 297 6.61 9.66 -3.58
CA ILE A 297 7.33 8.59 -2.88
C ILE A 297 6.52 7.28 -2.91
N ILE A 298 5.22 7.34 -2.69
CA ILE A 298 4.33 6.16 -2.79
C ILE A 298 4.35 5.59 -4.21
N ALA A 299 4.32 6.47 -5.24
CA ALA A 299 4.35 6.06 -6.64
C ALA A 299 5.68 5.41 -7.06
N GLU A 300 6.80 5.74 -6.42
CA GLU A 300 8.09 5.04 -6.63
C GLU A 300 8.07 3.64 -6.02
N VAL A 301 7.36 3.47 -4.91
CA VAL A 301 7.26 2.18 -4.19
C VAL A 301 6.21 1.26 -4.83
N ASP A 302 5.04 1.79 -5.16
CA ASP A 302 3.86 1.01 -5.57
C ASP A 302 3.61 1.07 -7.09
N GLY A 303 4.09 2.09 -7.76
CA GLY A 303 3.77 2.43 -9.13
C GLY A 303 2.82 3.64 -9.23
N LYS A 304 2.92 4.35 -10.35
CA LYS A 304 2.12 5.57 -10.63
C LYS A 304 0.86 5.33 -11.44
N ASP A 305 0.68 4.13 -11.96
CA ASP A 305 -0.49 3.84 -12.76
C ASP A 305 -1.72 4.26 -11.97
N SER A 306 -2.68 4.92 -12.64
CA SER A 306 -3.74 5.67 -11.97
C SER A 306 -4.67 4.83 -11.08
N ALA A 307 -4.48 3.52 -11.07
CA ALA A 307 -5.10 2.62 -10.09
C ALA A 307 -4.24 2.45 -8.82
N GLN A 308 -3.02 2.98 -8.74
CA GLN A 308 -2.11 2.74 -7.61
C GLN A 308 -1.86 3.97 -6.75
N ILE A 309 -2.13 5.19 -7.26
CA ILE A 309 -2.09 6.44 -6.48
C ILE A 309 -3.44 7.15 -6.52
N VAL A 310 -3.75 7.91 -5.50
CA VAL A 310 -5.08 8.54 -5.32
C VAL A 310 -5.09 10.04 -5.55
N VAL A 311 -3.95 10.72 -5.53
CA VAL A 311 -3.84 12.15 -5.83
C VAL A 311 -3.54 12.34 -7.31
N PRO A 312 -4.39 13.06 -8.06
CA PRO A 312 -4.23 13.26 -9.49
C PRO A 312 -2.95 14.03 -9.86
N GLY A 313 -2.37 13.69 -11.03
CA GLY A 313 -1.27 14.46 -11.62
C GLY A 313 0.11 14.19 -11.02
N VAL A 314 0.24 13.24 -10.13
CA VAL A 314 1.55 12.83 -9.57
C VAL A 314 2.32 12.00 -10.59
N GLU A 315 3.59 12.34 -10.78
CA GLU A 315 4.52 11.59 -11.61
C GLU A 315 5.17 10.45 -10.82
N GLY A 316 5.54 9.37 -11.49
CA GLY A 316 6.19 8.22 -10.88
C GLY A 316 6.42 7.09 -11.87
N LEU A 317 6.79 5.91 -11.38
CA LEU A 317 7.06 4.73 -12.19
C LEU A 317 5.77 4.12 -12.74
N SER A 318 5.71 3.88 -14.06
CA SER A 318 4.62 3.12 -14.68
C SER A 318 4.97 1.63 -14.74
N LEU A 319 4.06 0.79 -14.26
CA LEU A 319 4.17 -0.66 -14.28
C LEU A 319 3.38 -1.30 -15.43
N GLY A 320 2.81 -0.48 -16.33
CA GLY A 320 2.07 -0.96 -17.50
C GLY A 320 0.74 -1.64 -17.15
N LEU A 321 0.07 -1.22 -16.09
CA LEU A 321 -1.22 -1.78 -15.66
C LEU A 321 -2.28 -1.62 -16.77
N PRO A 322 -2.88 -2.74 -17.27
CA PRO A 322 -3.95 -2.69 -18.26
C PRO A 322 -5.29 -2.35 -17.57
N LYS A 323 -5.60 -1.07 -17.50
CA LYS A 323 -6.76 -0.54 -16.77
C LYS A 323 -8.11 -1.04 -17.28
N ASP A 324 -8.18 -1.38 -18.56
CA ASP A 324 -9.37 -1.97 -19.19
C ASP A 324 -9.68 -3.39 -18.67
N LYS A 325 -8.73 -4.03 -17.99
CA LYS A 325 -8.90 -5.33 -17.33
C LYS A 325 -9.24 -5.25 -15.85
N LEU A 326 -9.26 -4.06 -15.25
CA LEU A 326 -9.68 -3.92 -13.86
C LEU A 326 -11.13 -4.37 -13.69
N ILE A 327 -11.38 -5.21 -12.70
CA ILE A 327 -12.74 -5.67 -12.36
C ILE A 327 -13.59 -4.47 -11.91
N LYS A 328 -14.84 -4.44 -12.30
CA LYS A 328 -15.81 -3.52 -11.73
C LYS A 328 -16.31 -4.07 -10.40
N GLU A 329 -15.61 -3.72 -9.35
CA GLU A 329 -15.92 -4.18 -8.00
C GLU A 329 -16.98 -3.32 -7.34
N ASP A 330 -17.84 -3.96 -6.54
CA ASP A 330 -18.77 -3.26 -5.67
C ASP A 330 -18.14 -3.02 -4.29
N LEU A 331 -17.45 -1.89 -4.14
CA LEU A 331 -16.80 -1.51 -2.90
C LEU A 331 -17.81 -1.26 -1.76
N THR A 332 -19.09 -1.01 -2.05
CA THR A 332 -20.12 -0.77 -1.02
C THR A 332 -20.43 -2.03 -0.22
N THR A 333 -20.23 -3.21 -0.82
CA THR A 333 -20.45 -4.51 -0.18
C THR A 333 -19.17 -5.14 0.36
N PHE A 334 -18.00 -4.53 0.12
CA PHE A 334 -16.71 -5.10 0.49
C PHE A 334 -16.60 -5.42 1.99
N GLY A 335 -17.01 -4.50 2.85
CA GLY A 335 -17.00 -4.68 4.31
C GLY A 335 -18.19 -5.49 4.82
N SER A 336 -19.42 -5.18 4.37
CA SER A 336 -20.64 -5.80 4.88
C SER A 336 -20.76 -7.30 4.55
N MET A 337 -20.21 -7.74 3.42
CA MET A 337 -20.20 -9.16 3.03
C MET A 337 -18.96 -9.93 3.53
N ARG A 338 -18.03 -9.26 4.19
CA ARG A 338 -16.74 -9.87 4.55
C ARG A 338 -16.87 -11.16 5.33
N GLU A 339 -17.68 -11.16 6.38
CA GLU A 339 -17.87 -12.33 7.23
C GLU A 339 -18.49 -13.49 6.46
N GLU A 340 -19.53 -13.23 5.67
CA GLU A 340 -20.20 -14.25 4.85
C GLU A 340 -19.24 -14.86 3.82
N VAL A 341 -18.50 -14.02 3.07
CA VAL A 341 -17.53 -14.46 2.07
C VAL A 341 -16.42 -15.30 2.71
N LEU A 342 -15.86 -14.86 3.84
CA LEU A 342 -14.81 -15.59 4.53
C LEU A 342 -15.29 -16.93 5.11
N ASN A 343 -16.50 -16.99 5.64
CA ASN A 343 -17.09 -18.24 6.15
C ASN A 343 -17.29 -19.25 5.01
N LYS A 344 -17.87 -18.80 3.89
CA LYS A 344 -18.07 -19.67 2.72
C LYS A 344 -16.75 -20.09 2.07
N PHE A 345 -15.75 -19.20 2.04
CA PHE A 345 -14.40 -19.55 1.60
C PHE A 345 -13.76 -20.61 2.51
N LYS A 346 -13.91 -20.48 3.83
CA LYS A 346 -13.40 -21.45 4.81
C LYS A 346 -14.01 -22.84 4.60
N GLU A 347 -15.30 -22.93 4.29
CA GLU A 347 -15.96 -24.19 3.95
C GLU A 347 -15.35 -24.86 2.71
N ILE A 348 -14.97 -24.08 1.70
CA ILE A 348 -14.30 -24.59 0.49
C ILE A 348 -12.86 -24.99 0.77
N ALA A 349 -12.13 -24.15 1.49
CA ALA A 349 -10.71 -24.34 1.77
C ALA A 349 -10.44 -25.48 2.77
N GLN A 350 -11.39 -25.73 3.69
CA GLN A 350 -11.28 -26.74 4.74
C GLN A 350 -9.96 -26.61 5.53
N ASP A 351 -9.28 -27.73 5.78
CA ASP A 351 -8.01 -27.77 6.54
C ASP A 351 -6.86 -27.03 5.85
N LYS A 352 -6.97 -26.73 4.55
CA LYS A 352 -5.96 -25.97 3.80
C LYS A 352 -5.80 -24.51 4.28
N ALA A 353 -6.84 -23.95 4.88
CA ALA A 353 -6.82 -22.60 5.45
C ALA A 353 -6.29 -22.53 6.90
N GLU A 354 -6.10 -23.70 7.54
CA GLU A 354 -5.69 -23.81 8.94
C GLU A 354 -4.21 -24.18 9.13
N GLN A 355 -3.55 -24.60 8.03
CA GLN A 355 -2.13 -24.96 7.99
C GLN A 355 -1.22 -23.72 7.92
#